data_337d35b9d24c94af6420821d13a794de
#
_entry.id   337d35b9d24c94af6420821d13a794de
#
_cell.length_a   1.000
_cell.length_b   1.000
_cell.length_c   1.000
_cell.angle_alpha   90.00
_cell.angle_beta   90.00
_cell.angle_gamma   90.00
#
_symmetry.space_group_name_H-M   'P 1'
#
loop_
_entity.id
_entity.type
_entity.pdbx_description
1 polymer ?
#
loop_
_entity_poly.entity_id
_entity_poly.type
_entity_poly.pdbx_seq_one_letter_code
_entity_poly.pdbx_strand_id
1 'polypeptide(L)'
;SNLAMLRQANQRAKELVQQILLFSRRKKHERNPVRIGAAVREALRLLRSTLPPTIEIKDLIDLEAPVVLADPSQIHQVVMNLATNAVHAMGDQRGRLTVQLKGVNVTEAAAKLRPDLRPGPNVLLSIRDTGSGMDAETCSRIFEPFFTTKQPGEGTGLGLAVVHGIAREHEAAIVVNSEVGVGTTFELYFPVHPAELSDEKAAAVSTLKRGRGEKVLVIEDEPALRYAVARLLERLGYVATTCEGPEEALERLAVEGNKFDVILSDLTMPKLTGVELALRVLKDKPETRFVIMSGYSATWNAETLRQVGICQLLNKPITALELSRCMREALDSPRTSKAPF
;
A
#
# COMPACT_ATOMS: atom_id res chain seq x y z
N SER A 1 13.20 38.39 6.95
CA SER A 1 12.08 39.13 7.50
C SER A 1 11.36 38.24 8.52
N ASN A 2 10.94 38.77 9.65
CA ASN A 2 10.33 38.05 10.78
C ASN A 2 9.10 37.19 10.37
N LEU A 3 8.37 37.62 9.35
CA LEU A 3 7.18 36.88 8.83
C LEU A 3 7.54 35.54 8.16
N ALA A 4 8.69 35.45 7.49
CA ALA A 4 9.18 34.22 6.88
C ALA A 4 9.63 33.22 7.96
N MET A 5 10.31 33.70 9.00
CA MET A 5 10.73 32.88 10.15
C MET A 5 9.52 32.35 10.93
N LEU A 6 8.48 33.16 11.14
CA LEU A 6 7.25 32.74 11.81
C LEU A 6 6.48 31.69 11.00
N ARG A 7 6.39 31.84 9.68
CA ARG A 7 5.77 30.83 8.80
C ARG A 7 6.52 29.51 8.83
N GLN A 8 7.85 29.55 8.79
CA GLN A 8 8.70 28.37 8.84
C GLN A 8 8.60 27.68 10.21
N ALA A 9 8.57 28.43 11.31
CA ALA A 9 8.38 27.89 12.66
C ALA A 9 7.00 27.24 12.84
N ASN A 10 5.95 27.86 12.29
CA ASN A 10 4.58 27.32 12.36
C ASN A 10 4.42 26.06 11.51
N GLN A 11 5.04 26.00 10.33
CA GLN A 11 5.08 24.81 9.49
C GLN A 11 5.81 23.66 10.19
N ARG A 12 6.95 23.93 10.82
CA ARG A 12 7.72 22.94 11.62
C ARG A 12 6.92 22.44 12.84
N ALA A 13 6.25 23.34 13.56
CA ALA A 13 5.40 22.97 14.68
C ALA A 13 4.25 22.05 14.22
N LYS A 14 3.63 22.35 13.08
CA LYS A 14 2.58 21.52 12.47
C LYS A 14 3.10 20.14 12.09
N GLU A 15 4.28 20.03 11.50
CA GLU A 15 4.93 18.77 11.14
C GLU A 15 5.28 17.94 12.38
N LEU A 16 5.84 18.58 13.42
CA LEU A 16 6.12 17.95 14.72
C LEU A 16 4.84 17.44 15.39
N VAL A 17 3.80 18.24 15.43
CA VAL A 17 2.49 17.84 16.00
C VAL A 17 1.89 16.69 15.19
N GLN A 18 1.95 16.72 13.86
CA GLN A 18 1.51 15.62 13.02
C GLN A 18 2.33 14.34 13.26
N GLN A 19 3.64 14.43 13.41
CA GLN A 19 4.50 13.29 13.74
C GLN A 19 4.22 12.74 15.13
N ILE A 20 4.01 13.59 16.15
CA ILE A 20 3.63 13.19 17.51
C ILE A 20 2.23 12.56 17.51
N LEU A 21 1.28 13.08 16.74
CA LEU A 21 -0.06 12.51 16.59
C LEU A 21 -0.03 11.15 15.85
N LEU A 22 0.87 10.96 14.90
CA LEU A 22 1.11 9.66 14.27
C LEU A 22 1.71 8.66 15.26
N PHE A 23 2.60 9.12 16.15
CA PHE A 23 3.17 8.29 17.23
C PHE A 23 2.15 8.00 18.34
N SER A 24 1.25 8.95 18.63
CA SER A 24 0.24 8.86 19.71
C SER A 24 -1.07 8.19 19.29
N ARG A 25 -1.42 8.18 17.99
CA ARG A 25 -2.58 7.45 17.52
C ARG A 25 -2.29 5.95 17.54
N ARG A 26 -2.61 5.31 18.66
CA ARG A 26 -2.91 3.88 18.77
C ARG A 26 -4.18 3.54 17.96
N LYS A 27 -4.21 3.81 16.65
CA LYS A 27 -5.02 2.97 15.77
C LYS A 27 -4.40 1.58 15.91
N LYS A 28 -5.19 0.60 16.28
CA LYS A 28 -4.81 -0.80 16.16
C LYS A 28 -4.41 -1.02 14.70
N HIS A 29 -3.10 -0.95 14.41
CA HIS A 29 -2.57 -1.27 13.10
C HIS A 29 -2.84 -2.76 12.90
N GLU A 30 -3.77 -3.07 12.02
CA GLU A 30 -4.10 -4.46 11.71
C GLU A 30 -3.10 -4.96 10.69
N ARG A 31 -2.19 -5.81 11.15
CA ARG A 31 -1.30 -6.55 10.26
C ARG A 31 -2.11 -7.64 9.57
N ASN A 32 -2.11 -7.62 8.26
CA ASN A 32 -2.79 -8.59 7.42
C ASN A 32 -1.76 -9.35 6.56
N PRO A 33 -2.04 -10.60 6.16
CA PRO A 33 -1.23 -11.28 5.17
C PRO A 33 -1.27 -10.50 3.86
N VAL A 34 -0.13 -9.93 3.43
CA VAL A 34 -0.06 -9.04 2.27
C VAL A 34 1.27 -9.14 1.53
N ARG A 35 1.25 -8.96 0.20
CA ARG A 35 2.45 -8.74 -0.62
C ARG A 35 2.82 -7.26 -0.57
N ILE A 36 3.91 -6.94 0.09
CA ILE A 36 4.31 -5.54 0.33
C ILE A 36 4.86 -4.82 -0.90
N GLY A 37 5.09 -5.51 -2.01
CA GLY A 37 5.63 -4.94 -3.25
C GLY A 37 4.81 -3.79 -3.82
N ALA A 38 3.49 -3.84 -3.70
CA ALA A 38 2.60 -2.77 -4.14
C ALA A 38 2.77 -1.49 -3.30
N ALA A 39 2.82 -1.62 -1.97
CA ALA A 39 3.03 -0.50 -1.06
C ALA A 39 4.41 0.16 -1.27
N VAL A 40 5.46 -0.65 -1.49
CA VAL A 40 6.80 -0.15 -1.82
C VAL A 40 6.79 0.62 -3.14
N ARG A 41 6.15 0.10 -4.18
CA ARG A 41 6.06 0.77 -5.49
C ARG A 41 5.27 2.08 -5.42
N GLU A 42 4.20 2.12 -4.65
CA GLU A 42 3.41 3.34 -4.42
C GLU A 42 4.25 4.42 -3.72
N ALA A 43 4.98 4.08 -2.66
CA ALA A 43 5.91 4.98 -2.00
C ALA A 43 6.95 5.55 -2.97
N LEU A 44 7.54 4.70 -3.82
CA LEU A 44 8.51 5.14 -4.82
C LEU A 44 7.90 6.06 -5.89
N ARG A 45 6.64 5.85 -6.28
CA ARG A 45 5.93 6.74 -7.21
C ARG A 45 5.77 8.15 -6.63
N LEU A 46 5.40 8.25 -5.36
CA LEU A 46 5.30 9.55 -4.66
C LEU A 46 6.68 10.21 -4.51
N LEU A 47 7.70 9.44 -4.16
CA LEU A 47 9.07 9.96 -4.06
C LEU A 47 9.57 10.55 -5.38
N ARG A 48 9.29 9.91 -6.52
CA ARG A 48 9.71 10.41 -7.85
C ARG A 48 9.18 11.81 -8.17
N SER A 49 8.02 12.19 -7.62
CA SER A 49 7.45 13.52 -7.83
C SER A 49 8.05 14.61 -6.92
N THR A 50 8.74 14.22 -5.86
CA THR A 50 9.27 15.14 -4.84
C THR A 50 10.80 15.24 -4.83
N LEU A 51 11.47 14.26 -5.46
CA LEU A 51 12.93 14.19 -5.45
C LEU A 51 13.58 15.15 -6.46
N PRO A 52 14.77 15.70 -6.13
CA PRO A 52 15.56 16.44 -7.09
C PRO A 52 15.96 15.59 -8.30
N PRO A 53 16.06 16.16 -9.50
CA PRO A 53 16.45 15.44 -10.72
C PRO A 53 17.90 14.91 -10.68
N THR A 54 18.68 15.31 -9.69
CA THR A 54 20.05 14.83 -9.45
C THR A 54 20.08 13.42 -8.87
N ILE A 55 18.97 12.89 -8.36
CA ILE A 55 18.90 11.59 -7.72
C ILE A 55 18.23 10.58 -8.65
N GLU A 56 18.98 9.57 -9.08
CA GLU A 56 18.48 8.44 -9.85
C GLU A 56 17.82 7.41 -8.91
N ILE A 57 16.55 7.03 -9.16
CA ILE A 57 15.90 5.93 -8.47
C ILE A 57 15.98 4.66 -9.33
N LYS A 58 16.65 3.64 -8.81
CA LYS A 58 16.64 2.29 -9.37
C LYS A 58 15.72 1.41 -8.53
N ASP A 59 14.63 0.93 -9.13
CA ASP A 59 13.71 -0.01 -8.47
C ASP A 59 13.90 -1.45 -9.00
N LEU A 60 14.01 -2.39 -8.07
CA LEU A 60 14.16 -3.82 -8.31
C LEU A 60 13.11 -4.56 -7.47
N ILE A 61 11.83 -4.28 -7.74
CA ILE A 61 10.70 -4.75 -6.93
C ILE A 61 10.12 -6.02 -7.53
N ASP A 62 10.30 -7.13 -6.85
CA ASP A 62 9.58 -8.37 -7.13
C ASP A 62 8.17 -8.29 -6.54
N LEU A 63 7.17 -8.16 -7.42
CA LEU A 63 5.75 -8.11 -7.01
C LEU A 63 5.21 -9.48 -6.58
N GLU A 64 5.89 -10.55 -6.98
CA GLU A 64 5.55 -11.91 -6.61
C GLU A 64 6.29 -12.38 -5.35
N ALA A 65 7.05 -11.46 -4.71
CA ALA A 65 7.67 -11.76 -3.42
C ALA A 65 6.63 -12.33 -2.44
N PRO A 66 7.01 -13.29 -1.58
CA PRO A 66 6.08 -13.97 -0.68
C PRO A 66 5.25 -13.04 0.20
N VAL A 67 4.11 -13.54 0.69
CA VAL A 67 3.23 -12.82 1.62
C VAL A 67 3.90 -12.72 2.99
N VAL A 68 3.79 -11.57 3.61
CA VAL A 68 4.22 -11.30 4.97
C VAL A 68 3.05 -10.75 5.80
N LEU A 69 3.10 -10.84 7.11
CA LEU A 69 2.11 -10.23 8.00
C LEU A 69 2.46 -8.77 8.22
N ALA A 70 1.81 -7.85 7.48
CA ALA A 70 2.18 -6.44 7.50
C ALA A 70 0.98 -5.49 7.40
N ASP A 71 1.22 -4.24 7.83
CA ASP A 71 0.38 -3.08 7.53
C ASP A 71 1.02 -2.30 6.37
N PRO A 72 0.41 -2.25 5.19
CA PRO A 72 0.95 -1.55 4.03
C PRO A 72 1.24 -0.07 4.27
N SER A 73 0.48 0.60 5.13
CA SER A 73 0.69 2.01 5.47
C SER A 73 1.99 2.21 6.24
N GLN A 74 2.32 1.29 7.14
CA GLN A 74 3.58 1.28 7.87
C GLN A 74 4.76 0.93 6.95
N ILE A 75 4.59 0.02 6.00
CA ILE A 75 5.62 -0.27 4.97
C ILE A 75 5.89 0.98 4.12
N HIS A 76 4.84 1.68 3.69
CA HIS A 76 4.97 2.96 2.99
C HIS A 76 5.78 3.97 3.84
N GLN A 77 5.48 4.10 5.13
CA GLN A 77 6.19 4.98 6.05
C GLN A 77 7.68 4.61 6.20
N VAL A 78 8.00 3.31 6.27
CA VAL A 78 9.40 2.83 6.28
C VAL A 78 10.14 3.30 5.04
N VAL A 79 9.57 3.08 3.84
CA VAL A 79 10.20 3.47 2.58
C VAL A 79 10.40 4.99 2.52
N MET A 80 9.39 5.77 2.90
CA MET A 80 9.47 7.23 2.90
C MET A 80 10.55 7.75 3.85
N ASN A 81 10.62 7.23 5.09
CA ASN A 81 11.63 7.66 6.07
C ASN A 81 13.05 7.32 5.60
N LEU A 82 13.28 6.09 5.12
CA LEU A 82 14.59 5.67 4.66
C LEU A 82 15.03 6.43 3.39
N ALA A 83 14.12 6.60 2.43
CA ALA A 83 14.42 7.33 1.20
C ALA A 83 14.70 8.82 1.47
N THR A 84 13.92 9.47 2.33
CA THR A 84 14.16 10.87 2.71
C THR A 84 15.51 11.02 3.41
N ASN A 85 15.91 10.10 4.27
CA ASN A 85 17.24 10.10 4.88
C ASN A 85 18.34 9.90 3.86
N ALA A 86 18.17 9.01 2.89
CA ALA A 86 19.09 8.79 1.79
C ALA A 86 19.30 10.04 0.95
N VAL A 87 18.22 10.76 0.61
CA VAL A 87 18.27 12.04 -0.12
C VAL A 87 19.09 13.07 0.63
N HIS A 88 18.84 13.23 1.92
CA HIS A 88 19.62 14.16 2.74
C HIS A 88 21.11 13.76 2.81
N ALA A 89 21.42 12.47 2.88
CA ALA A 89 22.80 11.98 2.90
C ALA A 89 23.54 12.21 1.58
N MET A 90 22.82 12.25 0.45
CA MET A 90 23.37 12.57 -0.87
C MET A 90 23.50 14.08 -1.11
N GLY A 91 22.71 14.93 -0.41
CA GLY A 91 22.72 16.38 -0.55
C GLY A 91 22.44 16.84 -1.98
N ASP A 92 23.15 17.88 -2.44
CA ASP A 92 23.00 18.44 -3.79
C ASP A 92 23.79 17.68 -4.87
N GLN A 93 24.52 16.63 -4.49
CA GLN A 93 25.32 15.85 -5.42
C GLN A 93 24.45 14.87 -6.21
N ARG A 94 24.96 14.46 -7.38
CA ARG A 94 24.37 13.34 -8.11
C ARG A 94 24.48 12.06 -7.30
N GLY A 95 23.36 11.41 -7.07
CA GLY A 95 23.30 10.18 -6.28
C GLY A 95 22.35 9.17 -6.84
N ARG A 96 22.42 7.95 -6.29
CA ARG A 96 21.54 6.86 -6.65
C ARG A 96 20.88 6.28 -5.40
N LEU A 97 19.55 6.17 -5.45
CA LEU A 97 18.75 5.43 -4.50
C LEU A 97 18.32 4.11 -5.14
N THR A 98 18.80 2.98 -4.63
CA THR A 98 18.39 1.66 -5.09
C THR A 98 17.45 1.05 -4.08
N VAL A 99 16.24 0.67 -4.52
CA VAL A 99 15.24 -0.03 -3.69
C VAL A 99 15.01 -1.41 -4.28
N GLN A 100 15.24 -2.44 -3.48
CA GLN A 100 15.07 -3.84 -3.88
C GLN A 100 14.10 -4.54 -2.94
N LEU A 101 13.18 -5.31 -3.51
CA LEU A 101 12.31 -6.23 -2.79
C LEU A 101 12.39 -7.61 -3.44
N LYS A 102 12.67 -8.65 -2.63
CA LYS A 102 12.74 -10.04 -3.11
C LYS A 102 12.53 -11.05 -1.99
N GLY A 103 12.08 -12.25 -2.34
CA GLY A 103 12.14 -13.40 -1.45
C GLY A 103 13.58 -13.85 -1.23
N VAL A 104 13.95 -14.16 0.00
CA VAL A 104 15.28 -14.70 0.38
C VAL A 104 15.13 -15.81 1.40
N ASN A 105 16.09 -16.73 1.43
CA ASN A 105 16.16 -17.73 2.50
C ASN A 105 17.38 -17.42 3.37
N VAL A 106 17.12 -17.03 4.63
CA VAL A 106 18.16 -16.76 5.62
C VAL A 106 18.70 -18.08 6.17
N THR A 107 19.99 -18.29 5.97
CA THR A 107 20.65 -19.52 6.47
C THR A 107 20.86 -19.46 7.98
N GLU A 108 20.95 -20.63 8.63
CA GLU A 108 21.30 -20.70 10.05
C GLU A 108 22.65 -20.06 10.38
N ALA A 109 23.61 -20.16 9.44
CA ALA A 109 24.93 -19.53 9.59
C ALA A 109 24.81 -18.00 9.63
N ALA A 110 23.95 -17.40 8.77
CA ALA A 110 23.70 -15.97 8.78
C ALA A 110 22.98 -15.51 10.06
N ALA A 111 22.01 -16.29 10.54
CA ALA A 111 21.29 -16.02 11.76
C ALA A 111 22.20 -16.12 13.02
N LYS A 112 23.18 -17.04 13.05
CA LYS A 112 24.15 -17.12 14.13
C LYS A 112 25.06 -15.89 14.24
N LEU A 113 25.37 -15.26 13.11
CA LEU A 113 26.19 -14.04 13.09
C LEU A 113 25.39 -12.77 13.45
N ARG A 114 24.06 -12.84 13.37
CA ARG A 114 23.15 -11.70 13.61
C ARG A 114 21.90 -12.19 14.35
N PRO A 115 21.87 -12.06 15.68
CA PRO A 115 20.80 -12.64 16.53
C PRO A 115 19.38 -12.17 16.20
N ASP A 116 19.23 -10.99 15.56
CA ASP A 116 17.94 -10.45 15.16
C ASP A 116 17.37 -11.10 13.88
N LEU A 117 18.22 -11.79 13.09
CA LEU A 117 17.80 -12.50 11.88
C LEU A 117 17.21 -13.87 12.24
N ARG A 118 15.99 -14.12 11.80
CA ARG A 118 15.38 -15.46 11.93
C ARG A 118 15.76 -16.31 10.71
N PRO A 119 16.27 -17.54 10.90
CA PRO A 119 16.53 -18.45 9.79
C PRO A 119 15.24 -18.86 9.10
N GLY A 120 15.33 -19.20 7.80
CA GLY A 120 14.20 -19.60 6.98
C GLY A 120 13.80 -18.55 5.93
N PRO A 121 12.63 -18.72 5.31
CA PRO A 121 12.15 -17.84 4.26
C PRO A 121 11.74 -16.47 4.81
N ASN A 122 12.27 -15.44 4.16
CA ASN A 122 12.03 -14.03 4.48
C ASN A 122 11.78 -13.23 3.19
N VAL A 123 11.14 -12.08 3.31
CA VAL A 123 11.10 -11.05 2.28
C VAL A 123 12.08 -9.95 2.67
N LEU A 124 13.06 -9.70 1.82
CA LEU A 124 14.06 -8.65 1.99
C LEU A 124 13.60 -7.38 1.28
N LEU A 125 13.43 -6.30 2.05
CA LEU A 125 13.36 -4.93 1.55
C LEU A 125 14.70 -4.27 1.82
N SER A 126 15.45 -3.95 0.75
CA SER A 126 16.74 -3.28 0.82
C SER A 126 16.65 -1.89 0.20
N ILE A 127 17.13 -0.87 0.92
CA ILE A 127 17.20 0.51 0.48
C ILE A 127 18.64 0.98 0.62
N ARG A 128 19.27 1.27 -0.52
CA ARG A 128 20.69 1.68 -0.61
C ARG A 128 20.80 3.04 -1.24
N ASP A 129 21.59 3.90 -0.63
CA ASP A 129 22.01 5.19 -1.17
C ASP A 129 23.52 5.23 -1.46
N THR A 130 23.93 6.23 -2.20
CA THR A 130 25.34 6.58 -2.48
C THR A 130 25.71 7.89 -1.80
N GLY A 131 25.16 8.13 -0.60
CA GLY A 131 25.40 9.36 0.15
C GLY A 131 26.69 9.36 0.97
N SER A 132 26.77 10.24 1.95
CA SER A 132 27.96 10.43 2.79
C SER A 132 28.33 9.20 3.64
N GLY A 133 27.40 8.27 3.85
CA GLY A 133 27.59 7.16 4.78
C GLY A 133 27.69 7.61 6.24
N MET A 134 28.00 6.68 7.12
CA MET A 134 28.08 6.87 8.57
C MET A 134 29.27 6.10 9.14
N ASP A 135 29.87 6.62 10.19
CA ASP A 135 30.86 5.90 10.99
C ASP A 135 30.19 4.92 11.99
N ALA A 136 31.00 4.11 12.66
CA ALA A 136 30.52 3.09 13.57
C ALA A 136 29.81 3.66 14.80
N GLU A 137 30.27 4.83 15.31
CA GLU A 137 29.65 5.51 16.45
C GLU A 137 28.23 5.99 16.07
N THR A 138 28.10 6.68 14.95
CA THR A 138 26.80 7.11 14.40
C THR A 138 25.88 5.91 14.18
N CYS A 139 26.37 4.85 13.48
CA CYS A 139 25.59 3.63 13.24
C CYS A 139 25.02 2.99 14.50
N SER A 140 25.72 3.03 15.61
CA SER A 140 25.26 2.45 16.89
C SER A 140 24.09 3.22 17.51
N ARG A 141 23.91 4.51 17.14
CA ARG A 141 22.95 5.43 17.76
C ARG A 141 21.79 5.84 16.86
N ILE A 142 21.82 5.48 15.57
CA ILE A 142 20.83 5.97 14.59
C ILE A 142 19.37 5.65 14.92
N PHE A 143 19.11 4.67 15.76
CA PHE A 143 17.76 4.29 16.19
C PHE A 143 17.33 4.92 17.51
N GLU A 144 18.23 5.67 18.18
CA GLU A 144 17.88 6.44 19.37
C GLU A 144 16.90 7.56 19.00
N PRO A 145 15.76 7.70 19.68
CA PRO A 145 14.85 8.81 19.45
C PRO A 145 15.56 10.16 19.63
N PHE A 146 15.29 11.10 18.72
CA PHE A 146 15.87 12.45 18.68
C PHE A 146 17.35 12.52 18.31
N PHE A 147 18.04 11.41 18.07
CA PHE A 147 19.40 11.42 17.59
C PHE A 147 19.47 11.91 16.14
N THR A 148 20.32 12.90 15.90
CA THR A 148 20.54 13.45 14.54
C THR A 148 21.96 14.04 14.45
N THR A 149 22.59 13.81 13.30
CA THR A 149 23.86 14.46 12.91
C THR A 149 23.66 15.74 12.09
N LYS A 150 22.39 16.08 11.80
CA LYS A 150 22.01 17.28 11.02
C LYS A 150 22.04 18.53 11.89
N GLN A 151 22.11 19.70 11.23
CA GLN A 151 22.06 20.97 11.95
C GLN A 151 20.71 21.16 12.67
N PRO A 152 20.68 21.93 13.78
CA PRO A 152 19.47 22.20 14.51
C PRO A 152 18.35 22.73 13.59
N GLY A 153 17.24 21.97 13.50
CA GLY A 153 16.08 22.31 12.67
C GLY A 153 16.03 21.64 11.29
N GLU A 154 17.03 20.85 10.89
CA GLU A 154 17.03 20.11 9.61
C GLU A 154 16.63 18.64 9.75
N GLY A 155 16.52 18.15 10.95
CA GLY A 155 16.10 16.77 11.23
C GLY A 155 15.44 16.65 12.59
N THR A 156 14.36 15.87 12.68
CA THR A 156 13.65 15.59 13.95
C THR A 156 14.32 14.50 14.77
N GLY A 157 15.22 13.71 14.17
CA GLY A 157 15.79 12.51 14.82
C GLY A 157 14.80 11.39 15.10
N LEU A 158 13.56 11.47 14.59
CA LEU A 158 12.52 10.47 14.85
C LEU A 158 12.34 9.45 13.72
N GLY A 159 12.75 9.77 12.48
CA GLY A 159 12.46 8.94 11.30
C GLY A 159 12.99 7.50 11.42
N LEU A 160 14.24 7.32 11.85
CA LEU A 160 14.83 5.98 12.01
C LEU A 160 14.32 5.24 13.27
N ALA A 161 14.00 5.96 14.35
CA ALA A 161 13.35 5.37 15.51
C ALA A 161 11.95 4.81 15.15
N VAL A 162 11.20 5.52 14.28
CA VAL A 162 9.92 5.03 13.73
C VAL A 162 10.13 3.78 12.87
N VAL A 163 11.13 3.77 11.99
CA VAL A 163 11.47 2.59 11.18
C VAL A 163 11.78 1.38 12.07
N HIS A 164 12.56 1.57 13.11
CA HIS A 164 12.88 0.52 14.08
C HIS A 164 11.64 0.00 14.82
N GLY A 165 10.75 0.92 15.25
CA GLY A 165 9.48 0.56 15.89
C GLY A 165 8.59 -0.28 14.98
N ILE A 166 8.41 0.16 13.73
CA ILE A 166 7.64 -0.56 12.71
C ILE A 166 8.23 -1.95 12.44
N ALA A 167 9.54 -2.05 12.27
CA ALA A 167 10.19 -3.33 12.04
C ALA A 167 9.93 -4.31 13.20
N ARG A 168 10.06 -3.85 14.44
CA ARG A 168 9.75 -4.68 15.63
C ARG A 168 8.28 -5.12 15.66
N GLU A 169 7.34 -4.24 15.35
CA GLU A 169 5.92 -4.60 15.26
C GLU A 169 5.68 -5.67 14.20
N HIS A 170 6.43 -5.65 13.09
CA HIS A 170 6.33 -6.62 12.00
C HIS A 170 7.23 -7.86 12.20
N GLU A 171 7.86 -7.99 13.37
CA GLU A 171 8.82 -9.07 13.65
C GLU A 171 9.97 -9.13 12.62
N ALA A 172 10.21 -8.00 11.94
CA ALA A 172 11.27 -7.88 10.95
C ALA A 172 12.61 -7.51 11.61
N ALA A 173 13.68 -8.12 11.12
CA ALA A 173 15.04 -7.75 11.51
C ALA A 173 15.51 -6.58 10.64
N ILE A 174 16.29 -5.66 11.24
CA ILE A 174 16.95 -4.57 10.51
C ILE A 174 18.46 -4.79 10.53
N VAL A 175 19.06 -4.69 9.37
CA VAL A 175 20.51 -4.72 9.19
C VAL A 175 20.93 -3.43 8.51
N VAL A 176 21.96 -2.77 9.06
CA VAL A 176 22.53 -1.55 8.51
C VAL A 176 23.98 -1.79 8.13
N ASN A 177 24.32 -1.48 6.89
CA ASN A 177 25.69 -1.49 6.39
C ASN A 177 25.98 -0.08 5.88
N SER A 178 26.95 0.61 6.48
CA SER A 178 27.30 1.97 6.10
C SER A 178 28.80 2.16 6.14
N GLU A 179 29.32 2.94 5.19
CA GLU A 179 30.72 3.28 5.08
C GLU A 179 30.83 4.74 4.68
N VAL A 180 31.66 5.50 5.42
CA VAL A 180 31.87 6.93 5.16
C VAL A 180 32.37 7.18 3.75
N GLY A 181 31.71 8.04 3.00
CA GLY A 181 32.04 8.39 1.61
C GLY A 181 31.56 7.39 0.57
N VAL A 182 30.93 6.26 0.95
CA VAL A 182 30.42 5.23 0.04
C VAL A 182 28.90 5.20 0.00
N GLY A 183 28.25 5.36 1.17
CA GLY A 183 26.80 5.37 1.31
C GLY A 183 26.28 4.40 2.38
N THR A 184 24.97 4.24 2.42
CA THR A 184 24.29 3.39 3.42
C THR A 184 23.34 2.40 2.75
N THR A 185 23.24 1.21 3.33
CA THR A 185 22.26 0.19 2.95
C THR A 185 21.49 -0.22 4.19
N PHE A 186 20.18 -0.03 4.16
CA PHE A 186 19.24 -0.58 5.13
C PHE A 186 18.60 -1.83 4.55
N GLU A 187 18.61 -2.92 5.30
CA GLU A 187 18.00 -4.19 4.92
C GLU A 187 16.99 -4.60 6.00
N LEU A 188 15.72 -4.75 5.61
CA LEU A 188 14.65 -5.23 6.48
C LEU A 188 14.24 -6.63 6.03
N TYR A 189 14.27 -7.58 6.93
CA TYR A 189 13.94 -8.99 6.70
C TYR A 189 12.60 -9.30 7.36
N PHE A 190 11.55 -9.41 6.58
CA PHE A 190 10.20 -9.75 7.05
C PHE A 190 10.00 -11.26 6.97
N PRO A 191 9.62 -11.94 8.07
CA PRO A 191 9.30 -13.38 8.02
C PRO A 191 8.16 -13.65 7.05
N VAL A 192 8.31 -14.68 6.21
CA VAL A 192 7.24 -15.12 5.31
C VAL A 192 6.08 -15.69 6.13
N HIS A 193 4.86 -15.32 5.78
CA HIS A 193 3.66 -15.81 6.46
C HIS A 193 3.49 -17.33 6.26
N PRO A 194 3.18 -18.11 7.31
CA PRO A 194 3.10 -19.58 7.23
C PRO A 194 2.16 -20.11 6.14
N ALA A 195 1.08 -19.40 5.81
CA ALA A 195 0.19 -19.76 4.72
C ALA A 195 0.85 -19.79 3.33
N GLU A 196 2.01 -19.14 3.17
CA GLU A 196 2.83 -19.21 1.94
C GLU A 196 3.79 -20.40 1.93
N LEU A 197 4.03 -21.02 3.10
CA LEU A 197 4.93 -22.16 3.28
C LEU A 197 4.22 -23.51 3.19
N SER A 198 2.89 -23.51 3.28
CA SER A 198 2.08 -24.70 3.07
C SER A 198 1.86 -24.91 1.57
N ASP A 199 1.90 -26.17 1.11
CA ASP A 199 1.61 -26.58 -0.28
C ASP A 199 0.21 -26.20 -0.78
N GLU A 200 -0.59 -25.50 0.03
CA GLU A 200 -1.86 -24.88 -0.35
C GLU A 200 -1.77 -23.87 -1.50
N LYS A 201 -0.55 -23.38 -1.83
CA LYS A 201 -0.35 -22.52 -3.00
C LYS A 201 -0.65 -23.22 -4.32
N ALA A 202 -0.38 -24.53 -4.40
CA ALA A 202 -0.78 -25.34 -5.56
C ALA A 202 -2.30 -25.53 -5.64
N ALA A 203 -2.99 -25.53 -4.49
CA ALA A 203 -4.44 -25.61 -4.40
C ALA A 203 -5.13 -24.24 -4.64
N ALA A 204 -4.52 -23.11 -4.22
CA ALA A 204 -5.10 -21.79 -4.41
C ALA A 204 -5.10 -21.32 -5.89
N VAL A 205 -4.14 -21.74 -6.69
CA VAL A 205 -4.16 -21.51 -8.16
C VAL A 205 -5.25 -22.37 -8.84
N SER A 206 -5.63 -23.51 -8.26
CA SER A 206 -6.72 -24.34 -8.76
C SER A 206 -8.12 -23.88 -8.31
N THR A 207 -8.24 -22.85 -7.45
CA THR A 207 -9.52 -22.37 -6.90
C THR A 207 -9.90 -20.94 -7.34
N LEU A 208 -9.33 -20.41 -8.43
CA LEU A 208 -9.88 -19.21 -9.07
C LEU A 208 -11.32 -19.51 -9.48
N LYS A 209 -12.28 -19.07 -8.69
CA LYS A 209 -13.70 -19.16 -9.04
C LYS A 209 -13.95 -18.24 -10.23
N ARG A 210 -14.04 -18.82 -11.41
CA ARG A 210 -14.25 -18.09 -12.66
C ARG A 210 -15.69 -17.59 -12.78
N GLY A 211 -15.87 -16.49 -13.49
CA GLY A 211 -17.15 -16.03 -13.98
C GLY A 211 -17.73 -17.03 -14.99
N ARG A 212 -19.04 -16.97 -15.16
CA ARG A 212 -19.83 -17.77 -16.11
C ARG A 212 -20.44 -16.89 -17.20
N GLY A 213 -19.79 -15.77 -17.52
CA GLY A 213 -20.26 -14.77 -18.46
C GLY A 213 -21.14 -13.69 -17.84
N GLU A 214 -21.14 -13.56 -16.50
CA GLU A 214 -21.89 -12.50 -15.82
C GLU A 214 -21.36 -11.12 -16.25
N LYS A 215 -22.30 -10.19 -16.39
CA LYS A 215 -22.02 -8.84 -16.89
C LYS A 215 -21.67 -7.90 -15.75
N VAL A 216 -20.51 -7.28 -15.86
CA VAL A 216 -19.96 -6.36 -14.84
C VAL A 216 -19.83 -4.96 -15.41
N LEU A 217 -20.44 -3.97 -14.75
CA LEU A 217 -20.21 -2.56 -15.04
C LEU A 217 -19.05 -2.07 -14.16
N VAL A 218 -17.95 -1.66 -14.80
CA VAL A 218 -16.75 -1.12 -14.11
C VAL A 218 -16.77 0.40 -14.22
N ILE A 219 -16.72 1.09 -13.09
CA ILE A 219 -16.75 2.55 -13.01
C ILE A 219 -15.48 3.01 -12.32
N GLU A 220 -14.59 3.63 -13.08
CA GLU A 220 -13.24 4.04 -12.66
C GLU A 220 -12.80 5.24 -13.49
N ASP A 221 -12.40 6.34 -12.88
CA ASP A 221 -12.00 7.55 -13.59
C ASP A 221 -10.58 7.48 -14.15
N GLU A 222 -9.68 6.69 -13.52
CA GLU A 222 -8.31 6.50 -14.02
C GLU A 222 -8.28 5.52 -15.20
N PRO A 223 -7.93 5.96 -16.44
CA PRO A 223 -8.01 5.12 -17.65
C PRO A 223 -7.16 3.85 -17.58
N ALA A 224 -5.96 3.94 -17.00
CA ALA A 224 -5.04 2.81 -16.89
C ALA A 224 -5.59 1.72 -15.97
N LEU A 225 -6.14 2.11 -14.82
CA LEU A 225 -6.72 1.19 -13.85
C LEU A 225 -8.04 0.61 -14.37
N ARG A 226 -8.90 1.42 -15.01
CA ARG A 226 -10.12 0.98 -15.67
C ARG A 226 -9.84 -0.12 -16.70
N TYR A 227 -8.84 0.09 -17.55
CA TYR A 227 -8.43 -0.91 -18.52
C TYR A 227 -7.90 -2.19 -17.86
N ALA A 228 -7.03 -2.05 -16.85
CA ALA A 228 -6.45 -3.19 -16.15
C ALA A 228 -7.51 -4.06 -15.45
N VAL A 229 -8.47 -3.45 -14.76
CA VAL A 229 -9.57 -4.14 -14.08
C VAL A 229 -10.47 -4.85 -15.08
N ALA A 230 -10.85 -4.19 -16.20
CA ALA A 230 -11.66 -4.80 -17.24
C ALA A 230 -10.98 -6.05 -17.84
N ARG A 231 -9.70 -5.94 -18.20
CA ARG A 231 -8.92 -7.07 -18.73
C ARG A 231 -8.79 -8.22 -17.72
N LEU A 232 -8.68 -7.89 -16.44
CA LEU A 232 -8.62 -8.90 -15.39
C LEU A 232 -9.95 -9.66 -15.23
N LEU A 233 -11.07 -8.93 -15.28
CA LEU A 233 -12.43 -9.52 -15.27
C LEU A 233 -12.66 -10.43 -16.49
N GLU A 234 -12.28 -9.98 -17.69
CA GLU A 234 -12.38 -10.80 -18.91
C GLU A 234 -11.58 -12.10 -18.81
N ARG A 235 -10.34 -12.03 -18.30
CA ARG A 235 -9.50 -13.21 -18.04
C ARG A 235 -10.12 -14.18 -17.01
N LEU A 236 -10.90 -13.65 -16.08
CA LEU A 236 -11.64 -14.42 -15.09
C LEU A 236 -12.97 -14.96 -15.63
N GLY A 237 -13.37 -14.65 -16.88
CA GLY A 237 -14.56 -15.16 -17.53
C GLY A 237 -15.82 -14.31 -17.31
N TYR A 238 -15.69 -13.04 -16.93
CA TYR A 238 -16.78 -12.05 -16.87
C TYR A 238 -16.84 -11.23 -18.15
N VAL A 239 -18.00 -10.61 -18.42
CA VAL A 239 -18.18 -9.65 -19.50
C VAL A 239 -18.13 -8.24 -18.91
N ALA A 240 -17.01 -7.54 -19.11
CA ALA A 240 -16.80 -6.21 -18.55
C ALA A 240 -17.28 -5.11 -19.50
N THR A 241 -18.06 -4.16 -18.97
CA THR A 241 -18.40 -2.90 -19.61
C THR A 241 -17.84 -1.78 -18.74
N THR A 242 -17.20 -0.79 -19.34
CA THR A 242 -16.50 0.27 -18.57
C THR A 242 -17.19 1.61 -18.72
N CYS A 243 -17.13 2.43 -17.66
CA CYS A 243 -17.55 3.84 -17.62
C CYS A 243 -16.43 4.70 -17.00
N GLU A 244 -16.30 5.94 -17.49
CA GLU A 244 -15.27 6.89 -17.01
C GLU A 244 -15.65 7.56 -15.69
N GLY A 245 -16.91 7.45 -15.29
CA GLY A 245 -17.38 8.07 -14.06
C GLY A 245 -18.86 7.82 -13.80
N PRO A 246 -19.36 8.40 -12.68
CA PRO A 246 -20.71 8.12 -12.19
C PRO A 246 -21.82 8.63 -13.11
N GLU A 247 -21.61 9.71 -13.87
CA GLU A 247 -22.62 10.29 -14.77
C GLU A 247 -22.89 9.34 -15.93
N GLU A 248 -21.83 8.89 -16.63
CA GLU A 248 -21.94 7.91 -17.71
C GLU A 248 -22.57 6.60 -17.22
N ALA A 249 -22.21 6.18 -16.00
CA ALA A 249 -22.78 4.98 -15.39
C ALA A 249 -24.29 5.11 -15.16
N LEU A 250 -24.76 6.25 -14.65
CA LEU A 250 -26.19 6.51 -14.44
C LEU A 250 -26.98 6.56 -15.75
N GLU A 251 -26.45 7.25 -16.78
CA GLU A 251 -27.05 7.27 -18.12
C GLU A 251 -27.18 5.86 -18.70
N ARG A 252 -26.10 5.08 -18.63
CA ARG A 252 -26.08 3.71 -19.13
C ARG A 252 -27.05 2.79 -18.37
N LEU A 253 -27.12 2.92 -17.04
CA LEU A 253 -28.07 2.15 -16.21
C LEU A 253 -29.53 2.55 -16.48
N ALA A 254 -29.79 3.79 -16.89
CA ALA A 254 -31.11 4.24 -17.30
C ALA A 254 -31.56 3.62 -18.64
N VAL A 255 -30.64 3.54 -19.61
CA VAL A 255 -30.91 3.00 -20.95
C VAL A 255 -30.92 1.48 -20.97
N GLU A 256 -29.93 0.84 -20.35
CA GLU A 256 -29.71 -0.61 -20.45
C GLU A 256 -30.43 -1.40 -19.35
N GLY A 257 -31.02 -0.73 -18.36
CA GLY A 257 -31.80 -1.37 -17.30
C GLY A 257 -30.97 -2.33 -16.41
N ASN A 258 -31.55 -3.47 -16.04
CA ASN A 258 -30.92 -4.50 -15.20
C ASN A 258 -30.04 -5.49 -15.97
N LYS A 259 -29.30 -5.04 -16.99
CA LYS A 259 -28.43 -5.91 -17.78
C LYS A 259 -27.13 -6.30 -17.09
N PHE A 260 -26.77 -5.66 -15.98
CA PHE A 260 -25.55 -5.94 -15.24
C PHE A 260 -25.85 -6.77 -14.00
N ASP A 261 -25.05 -7.81 -13.79
CA ASP A 261 -25.16 -8.70 -12.63
C ASP A 261 -24.46 -8.10 -11.40
N VAL A 262 -23.39 -7.32 -11.63
CA VAL A 262 -22.62 -6.62 -10.59
C VAL A 262 -22.14 -5.27 -11.12
N ILE A 263 -22.13 -4.26 -10.25
CA ILE A 263 -21.47 -2.97 -10.48
C ILE A 263 -20.23 -2.91 -9.60
N LEU A 264 -19.08 -2.70 -10.23
CA LEU A 264 -17.78 -2.52 -9.57
C LEU A 264 -17.35 -1.06 -9.74
N SER A 265 -17.37 -0.28 -8.67
CA SER A 265 -17.12 1.17 -8.70
C SER A 265 -15.94 1.56 -7.84
N ASP A 266 -15.11 2.49 -8.31
CA ASP A 266 -14.18 3.17 -7.43
C ASP A 266 -14.92 3.96 -6.35
N LEU A 267 -14.32 4.04 -5.17
CA LEU A 267 -14.83 4.81 -4.04
C LEU A 267 -14.69 6.31 -4.31
N THR A 268 -13.54 6.74 -4.81
CA THR A 268 -13.16 8.16 -4.92
C THR A 268 -13.14 8.59 -6.38
N MET A 269 -14.23 9.16 -6.82
CA MET A 269 -14.36 9.71 -8.19
C MET A 269 -14.76 11.19 -8.13
N PRO A 270 -14.45 11.98 -9.16
CA PRO A 270 -14.92 13.36 -9.28
C PRO A 270 -16.45 13.46 -9.25
N LYS A 271 -16.99 14.52 -8.62
CA LYS A 271 -18.42 14.89 -8.53
C LYS A 271 -19.28 13.98 -7.63
N LEU A 272 -19.11 12.67 -7.69
CA LEU A 272 -19.92 11.72 -6.93
C LEU A 272 -19.09 10.53 -6.51
N THR A 273 -19.06 10.23 -5.22
CA THR A 273 -18.34 9.04 -4.70
C THR A 273 -19.05 7.75 -5.09
N GLY A 274 -18.29 6.63 -5.10
CA GLY A 274 -18.88 5.33 -5.38
C GLY A 274 -19.99 4.92 -4.41
N VAL A 275 -19.92 5.35 -3.15
CA VAL A 275 -20.98 5.12 -2.15
C VAL A 275 -22.23 5.92 -2.46
N GLU A 276 -22.07 7.20 -2.80
CA GLU A 276 -23.22 8.04 -3.18
C GLU A 276 -23.91 7.55 -4.46
N LEU A 277 -23.11 7.07 -5.43
CA LEU A 277 -23.63 6.41 -6.62
C LEU A 277 -24.41 5.14 -6.26
N ALA A 278 -23.84 4.29 -5.41
CA ALA A 278 -24.49 3.05 -4.95
C ALA A 278 -25.85 3.37 -4.27
N LEU A 279 -25.90 4.34 -3.37
CA LEU A 279 -27.13 4.75 -2.70
C LEU A 279 -28.21 5.23 -3.68
N ARG A 280 -27.83 6.00 -4.72
CA ARG A 280 -28.77 6.42 -5.76
C ARG A 280 -29.33 5.22 -6.55
N VAL A 281 -28.46 4.31 -6.99
CA VAL A 281 -28.88 3.14 -7.77
C VAL A 281 -29.70 2.18 -6.93
N LEU A 282 -29.30 1.90 -5.68
CA LEU A 282 -29.99 0.98 -4.78
C LEU A 282 -31.36 1.50 -4.34
N LYS A 283 -31.58 2.82 -4.32
CA LYS A 283 -32.91 3.41 -4.06
C LYS A 283 -33.94 3.00 -5.13
N ASP A 284 -33.53 3.00 -6.40
CA ASP A 284 -34.40 2.68 -7.52
C ASP A 284 -34.38 1.19 -7.88
N LYS A 285 -33.25 0.52 -7.61
CA LYS A 285 -32.98 -0.90 -7.95
C LYS A 285 -32.29 -1.62 -6.79
N PRO A 286 -33.02 -1.94 -5.71
CA PRO A 286 -32.44 -2.50 -4.49
C PRO A 286 -31.81 -3.90 -4.67
N GLU A 287 -32.15 -4.62 -5.75
CA GLU A 287 -31.56 -5.91 -6.10
C GLU A 287 -30.18 -5.83 -6.76
N THR A 288 -29.70 -4.63 -7.07
CA THR A 288 -28.42 -4.41 -7.73
C THR A 288 -27.26 -4.76 -6.80
N ARG A 289 -26.32 -5.56 -7.26
CA ARG A 289 -25.11 -5.89 -6.50
C ARG A 289 -24.03 -4.86 -6.72
N PHE A 290 -23.62 -4.21 -5.66
CA PHE A 290 -22.54 -3.23 -5.66
C PHE A 290 -21.31 -3.75 -4.95
N VAL A 291 -20.15 -3.56 -5.59
CA VAL A 291 -18.81 -3.76 -5.04
C VAL A 291 -18.05 -2.44 -5.15
N ILE A 292 -17.44 -1.99 -4.06
CA ILE A 292 -16.64 -0.77 -4.03
C ILE A 292 -15.16 -1.14 -4.06
N MET A 293 -14.39 -0.51 -4.95
CA MET A 293 -12.93 -0.52 -4.95
C MET A 293 -12.42 0.64 -4.11
N SER A 294 -11.48 0.39 -3.21
CA SER A 294 -10.98 1.42 -2.28
C SER A 294 -9.48 1.40 -2.15
N GLY A 295 -8.84 2.59 -2.10
CA GLY A 295 -7.45 2.75 -1.68
C GLY A 295 -7.29 2.76 -0.16
N TYR A 296 -6.05 2.75 0.32
CA TYR A 296 -5.70 2.63 1.75
C TYR A 296 -6.18 3.77 2.67
N SER A 297 -6.64 4.89 2.13
CA SER A 297 -7.07 6.07 2.90
C SER A 297 -8.55 6.10 3.26
N ALA A 298 -9.32 5.09 2.88
CA ALA A 298 -10.76 5.12 3.04
C ALA A 298 -11.20 4.88 4.50
N THR A 299 -12.08 5.76 4.97
CA THR A 299 -12.72 5.72 6.30
C THR A 299 -13.84 4.67 6.40
N TRP A 300 -14.17 4.00 5.29
CA TRP A 300 -15.27 3.05 5.22
C TRP A 300 -14.80 1.64 5.57
N ASN A 301 -15.53 0.98 6.47
CA ASN A 301 -15.33 -0.44 6.75
C ASN A 301 -16.40 -1.29 6.04
N ALA A 302 -16.13 -2.57 5.86
CA ALA A 302 -17.02 -3.49 5.15
C ALA A 302 -18.41 -3.62 5.82
N GLU A 303 -18.47 -3.47 7.15
CA GLU A 303 -19.71 -3.60 7.91
C GLU A 303 -20.63 -2.42 7.66
N THR A 304 -20.11 -1.18 7.70
CA THR A 304 -20.86 0.03 7.37
C THR A 304 -21.37 0.02 5.93
N LEU A 305 -20.56 -0.47 4.98
CA LEU A 305 -20.96 -0.56 3.58
C LEU A 305 -22.09 -1.59 3.37
N ARG A 306 -22.06 -2.72 4.09
CA ARG A 306 -23.15 -3.70 4.04
C ARG A 306 -24.48 -3.13 4.58
N GLN A 307 -24.44 -2.29 5.59
CA GLN A 307 -25.64 -1.64 6.14
C GLN A 307 -26.35 -0.75 5.12
N VAL A 308 -25.61 -0.20 4.16
CA VAL A 308 -26.15 0.62 3.06
C VAL A 308 -26.40 -0.17 1.77
N GLY A 309 -26.36 -1.51 1.83
CA GLY A 309 -26.68 -2.38 0.71
C GLY A 309 -25.52 -2.69 -0.26
N ILE A 310 -24.29 -2.26 0.06
CA ILE A 310 -23.09 -2.60 -0.74
C ILE A 310 -22.60 -3.97 -0.34
N CYS A 311 -22.45 -4.86 -1.33
CA CYS A 311 -22.16 -6.28 -1.09
C CYS A 311 -20.76 -6.52 -0.54
N GLN A 312 -19.73 -5.86 -1.14
CA GLN A 312 -18.33 -6.13 -0.86
C GLN A 312 -17.47 -4.86 -1.01
N LEU A 313 -16.35 -4.85 -0.28
CA LEU A 313 -15.26 -3.89 -0.41
C LEU A 313 -14.03 -4.59 -0.95
N LEU A 314 -13.47 -4.11 -2.06
CA LEU A 314 -12.26 -4.61 -2.69
C LEU A 314 -11.13 -3.58 -2.52
N ASN A 315 -10.08 -3.94 -1.81
CA ASN A 315 -8.97 -3.03 -1.58
C ASN A 315 -8.02 -2.98 -2.78
N LYS A 316 -7.59 -1.78 -3.15
CA LYS A 316 -6.51 -1.56 -4.12
C LYS A 316 -5.15 -1.76 -3.40
N PRO A 317 -4.16 -2.44 -4.01
CA PRO A 317 -4.10 -2.92 -5.39
C PRO A 317 -4.86 -4.23 -5.62
N ILE A 318 -5.58 -4.32 -6.74
CA ILE A 318 -6.48 -5.43 -7.07
C ILE A 318 -5.69 -6.59 -7.66
N THR A 319 -5.72 -7.74 -7.01
CA THR A 319 -5.15 -8.99 -7.53
C THR A 319 -6.23 -9.86 -8.20
N ALA A 320 -5.81 -10.79 -9.08
CA ALA A 320 -6.72 -11.72 -9.73
C ALA A 320 -7.49 -12.59 -8.73
N LEU A 321 -6.82 -13.00 -7.65
CA LEU A 321 -7.41 -13.87 -6.62
C LEU A 321 -8.46 -13.13 -5.79
N GLU A 322 -8.14 -11.92 -5.33
CA GLU A 322 -9.06 -11.08 -4.56
C GLU A 322 -10.27 -10.68 -5.38
N LEU A 323 -10.06 -10.25 -6.64
CA LEU A 323 -11.15 -9.92 -7.55
C LEU A 323 -12.05 -11.14 -7.80
N SER A 324 -11.47 -12.31 -8.09
CA SER A 324 -12.20 -13.55 -8.29
C SER A 324 -13.07 -13.92 -7.08
N ARG A 325 -12.50 -13.85 -5.86
CA ARG A 325 -13.21 -14.13 -4.61
C ARG A 325 -14.32 -13.11 -4.37
N CYS A 326 -14.00 -11.83 -4.43
CA CYS A 326 -14.93 -10.75 -4.19
C CYS A 326 -16.14 -10.77 -5.14
N MET A 327 -15.89 -10.98 -6.43
CA MET A 327 -16.96 -11.08 -7.44
C MET A 327 -17.86 -12.27 -7.21
N ARG A 328 -17.32 -13.45 -6.83
CA ARG A 328 -18.14 -14.62 -6.51
C ARG A 328 -18.93 -14.44 -5.23
N GLU A 329 -18.35 -13.87 -4.18
CA GLU A 329 -19.06 -13.56 -2.94
C GLU A 329 -20.20 -12.57 -3.17
N ALA A 330 -19.99 -11.56 -4.01
CA ALA A 330 -21.04 -10.61 -4.38
C ALA A 330 -22.17 -11.29 -5.18
N LEU A 331 -21.83 -12.17 -6.13
CA LEU A 331 -22.80 -12.86 -6.99
C LEU A 331 -23.56 -13.95 -6.25
N ASP A 332 -22.92 -14.66 -5.32
CA ASP A 332 -23.51 -15.73 -4.53
C ASP A 332 -24.33 -15.20 -3.33
N SER A 333 -24.15 -13.91 -2.97
CA SER A 333 -24.95 -13.24 -1.92
C SER A 333 -26.42 -13.17 -2.32
N PRO A 334 -27.37 -13.42 -1.40
CA PRO A 334 -28.79 -13.29 -1.68
C PRO A 334 -29.11 -11.84 -2.08
N ARG A 335 -29.96 -11.68 -3.12
CA ARG A 335 -30.44 -10.32 -3.52
C ARG A 335 -31.24 -9.74 -2.37
N THR A 336 -30.79 -8.63 -1.84
CA THR A 336 -31.53 -7.92 -0.79
C THR A 336 -32.77 -7.28 -1.39
N SER A 337 -33.95 -7.78 -1.00
CA SER A 337 -35.25 -7.27 -1.50
C SER A 337 -35.79 -6.09 -0.67
N LYS A 338 -35.03 -5.59 0.30
CA LYS A 338 -35.43 -4.44 1.13
C LYS A 338 -34.49 -3.25 0.89
N ALA A 339 -35.06 -2.14 0.45
CA ALA A 339 -34.37 -0.86 0.48
C ALA A 339 -33.93 -0.54 1.92
N PRO A 340 -32.71 -0.03 2.15
CA PRO A 340 -32.20 0.24 3.50
C PRO A 340 -32.84 1.46 4.19
N PHE A 341 -33.87 2.09 3.61
CA PHE A 341 -34.62 3.22 4.21
C PHE A 341 -36.11 3.20 3.90
#